data_528aa6dd2e4c3c43aab0cede185cc627
#
_entry.id   528aa6dd2e4c3c43aab0cede185cc627
#
_cell.length_a   1.000
_cell.length_b   1.000
_cell.length_c   1.000
_cell.angle_alpha   90.00
_cell.angle_beta   90.00
_cell.angle_gamma   90.00
#
_symmetry.space_group_name_H-M   'P 1'
#
loop_
_entity.id
_entity.type
_entity.pdbx_description
1 polymer ?
#
loop_
_entity_poly.entity_id
_entity_poly.type
_entity_poly.pdbx_seq_one_letter_code
_entity_poly.pdbx_strand_id
1 'polypeptide(L)'
;MEDIAARRAAEALLAEHKANVRFRSLGPPDGPTTIPDAYDIQERYVALLRNEHGDAVGYKVGLTSAPMQAFCRIDHPIAGVVLARRVHRSGATMQRSDFGRLGLEFEIAVRIKSDVPVTGVPCTAEMIAPHIGGVCAAIELVDDRNADYDKLEVLSLVADNSWNGGIVLSEFATKWPDLESVLGRATKDDVAIGEGYGRDILGHPFNSVAWLATQLASRGASLKAGQVVMTGSVMKTVFPVEDAAYRFDLEEIGGVEVQVR
;
A
#
# COMPACT_ATOMS: atom_id res chain seq x y z
N MET A 1 -17.58 -0.50 16.64
CA MET A 1 -18.56 -1.26 15.80
C MET A 1 -18.89 -2.58 16.46
N GLU A 2 -20.10 -3.14 16.24
CA GLU A 2 -20.44 -4.48 16.73
C GLU A 2 -19.69 -5.56 15.92
N ASP A 3 -19.24 -6.64 16.57
CA ASP A 3 -18.48 -7.72 15.96
C ASP A 3 -19.19 -8.36 14.75
N ILE A 4 -20.51 -8.54 14.86
CA ILE A 4 -21.35 -9.13 13.80
C ILE A 4 -21.41 -8.22 12.57
N ALA A 5 -21.51 -6.90 12.76
CA ALA A 5 -21.55 -5.93 11.66
C ALA A 5 -20.22 -5.90 10.90
N ALA A 6 -19.09 -5.85 11.63
CA ALA A 6 -17.76 -5.89 11.02
C ALA A 6 -17.51 -7.17 10.22
N ARG A 7 -18.01 -8.32 10.71
CA ARG A 7 -17.89 -9.59 9.99
C ARG A 7 -18.71 -9.60 8.70
N ARG A 8 -19.98 -9.15 8.75
CA ARG A 8 -20.84 -9.05 7.56
C ARG A 8 -20.23 -8.11 6.50
N ALA A 9 -19.69 -6.96 6.92
CA ALA A 9 -18.99 -6.03 6.02
C ALA A 9 -17.79 -6.70 5.34
N ALA A 10 -16.96 -7.42 6.09
CA ALA A 10 -15.80 -8.14 5.55
C ALA A 10 -16.19 -9.26 4.56
N GLU A 11 -17.25 -10.02 4.86
CA GLU A 11 -17.80 -11.06 3.97
C GLU A 11 -18.39 -10.44 2.70
N ALA A 12 -19.05 -9.28 2.81
CA ALA A 12 -19.57 -8.55 1.66
C ALA A 12 -18.43 -8.06 0.76
N LEU A 13 -17.37 -7.49 1.32
CA LEU A 13 -16.16 -7.09 0.55
C LEU A 13 -15.57 -8.28 -0.21
N LEU A 14 -15.39 -9.42 0.46
CA LEU A 14 -14.88 -10.63 -0.19
C LEU A 14 -15.77 -11.09 -1.34
N ALA A 15 -17.09 -11.07 -1.16
CA ALA A 15 -18.05 -11.44 -2.20
C ALA A 15 -18.01 -10.45 -3.38
N GLU A 16 -17.92 -9.15 -3.12
CA GLU A 16 -17.82 -8.11 -4.15
C GLU A 16 -16.54 -8.24 -4.97
N HIS A 17 -15.38 -8.50 -4.32
CA HIS A 17 -14.13 -8.75 -5.02
C HIS A 17 -14.22 -10.00 -5.91
N LYS A 18 -14.73 -11.11 -5.40
CA LYS A 18 -14.91 -12.36 -6.19
C LYS A 18 -15.85 -12.19 -7.38
N ALA A 19 -16.85 -11.35 -7.25
CA ALA A 19 -17.80 -11.04 -8.32
C ALA A 19 -17.35 -9.88 -9.22
N ASN A 20 -16.17 -9.32 -8.99
CA ASN A 20 -15.63 -8.14 -9.66
C ASN A 20 -16.63 -6.97 -9.71
N VAL A 21 -17.32 -6.74 -8.59
CA VAL A 21 -18.29 -5.64 -8.48
C VAL A 21 -17.55 -4.32 -8.34
N ARG A 22 -17.99 -3.31 -9.07
CA ARG A 22 -17.47 -1.94 -8.95
C ARG A 22 -17.48 -1.50 -7.49
N PHE A 23 -16.37 -0.88 -7.03
CA PHE A 23 -16.28 -0.36 -5.67
C PHE A 23 -17.43 0.59 -5.33
N ARG A 24 -17.97 0.42 -4.13
CA ARG A 24 -18.97 1.29 -3.52
C ARG A 24 -18.64 1.44 -2.03
N SER A 25 -18.90 2.64 -1.51
CA SER A 25 -18.75 2.88 -0.08
C SER A 25 -19.69 1.96 0.73
N LEU A 26 -19.15 1.42 1.82
CA LEU A 26 -19.89 0.60 2.77
C LEU A 26 -20.85 1.51 3.56
N GLY A 27 -22.16 1.32 3.36
CA GLY A 27 -23.19 2.10 4.04
C GLY A 27 -23.80 1.39 5.25
N PRO A 28 -24.72 2.06 5.97
CA PRO A 28 -25.46 1.45 7.05
C PRO A 28 -26.22 0.19 6.59
N PRO A 29 -26.46 -0.83 7.46
CA PRO A 29 -26.12 -0.78 8.91
C PRO A 29 -24.69 -1.24 9.23
N ASP A 30 -23.95 -1.82 8.29
CA ASP A 30 -22.69 -2.54 8.52
C ASP A 30 -21.44 -1.72 8.13
N GLY A 31 -21.60 -0.53 7.56
CA GLY A 31 -20.51 0.35 7.17
C GLY A 31 -19.76 0.96 8.37
N PRO A 32 -18.45 1.24 8.23
CA PRO A 32 -17.66 1.86 9.28
C PRO A 32 -18.10 3.31 9.52
N THR A 33 -18.07 3.75 10.77
CA THR A 33 -18.39 5.14 11.17
C THR A 33 -17.16 5.88 11.70
N THR A 34 -16.09 5.14 12.02
CA THR A 34 -14.83 5.67 12.53
C THR A 34 -13.64 4.94 11.87
N ILE A 35 -12.44 5.54 11.96
CA ILE A 35 -11.20 4.89 11.53
C ILE A 35 -10.96 3.56 12.25
N PRO A 36 -11.12 3.43 13.58
CA PRO A 36 -11.06 2.13 14.24
C PRO A 36 -12.04 1.10 13.67
N ASP A 37 -13.31 1.46 13.40
CA ASP A 37 -14.27 0.54 12.79
C ASP A 37 -13.78 0.05 11.40
N ALA A 38 -13.24 0.95 10.60
CA ALA A 38 -12.73 0.62 9.26
C ALA A 38 -11.57 -0.39 9.33
N TYR A 39 -10.65 -0.21 10.28
CA TYR A 39 -9.57 -1.17 10.51
C TYR A 39 -10.06 -2.50 11.11
N ASP A 40 -11.13 -2.51 11.92
CA ASP A 40 -11.74 -3.75 12.41
C ASP A 40 -12.33 -4.58 11.25
N ILE A 41 -12.99 -3.91 10.30
CA ILE A 41 -13.47 -4.57 9.07
C ILE A 41 -12.28 -5.07 8.24
N GLN A 42 -11.26 -4.23 8.02
CA GLN A 42 -10.05 -4.60 7.28
C GLN A 42 -9.40 -5.86 7.85
N GLU A 43 -9.22 -5.93 9.18
CA GLU A 43 -8.59 -7.08 9.83
C GLU A 43 -9.36 -8.37 9.54
N ARG A 44 -10.69 -8.34 9.61
CA ARG A 44 -11.55 -9.49 9.29
C ARG A 44 -11.50 -9.84 7.81
N TYR A 45 -11.54 -8.83 6.95
CA TYR A 45 -11.43 -9.03 5.51
C TYR A 45 -10.08 -9.64 5.13
N VAL A 46 -8.98 -9.12 5.67
CA VAL A 46 -7.64 -9.69 5.50
C VAL A 46 -7.57 -11.12 6.03
N ALA A 47 -8.20 -11.44 7.17
CA ALA A 47 -8.27 -12.81 7.69
C ALA A 47 -8.95 -13.77 6.70
N LEU A 48 -10.00 -13.34 6.00
CA LEU A 48 -10.64 -14.12 4.95
C LEU A 48 -9.73 -14.30 3.72
N LEU A 49 -9.03 -13.23 3.31
CA LEU A 49 -8.09 -13.26 2.18
C LEU A 49 -6.89 -14.18 2.42
N ARG A 50 -6.45 -14.36 3.67
CA ARG A 50 -5.31 -15.24 4.03
C ARG A 50 -5.52 -16.68 3.61
N ASN A 51 -6.75 -17.18 3.56
CA ASN A 51 -7.04 -18.53 3.10
C ASN A 51 -6.56 -18.79 1.66
N GLU A 52 -6.63 -17.76 0.81
CA GLU A 52 -6.23 -17.84 -0.59
C GLU A 52 -4.82 -17.30 -0.83
N HIS A 53 -4.47 -16.19 -0.17
CA HIS A 53 -3.26 -15.42 -0.48
C HIS A 53 -2.12 -15.60 0.54
N GLY A 54 -2.31 -16.44 1.55
CA GLY A 54 -1.28 -16.72 2.56
C GLY A 54 -1.18 -15.65 3.64
N ASP A 55 -0.15 -15.76 4.48
CA ASP A 55 0.03 -14.89 5.62
C ASP A 55 0.38 -13.45 5.25
N ALA A 56 0.14 -12.53 6.20
CA ALA A 56 0.60 -11.14 6.10
C ALA A 56 2.13 -11.09 6.17
N VAL A 57 2.75 -10.50 5.14
CA VAL A 57 4.22 -10.39 5.02
C VAL A 57 4.68 -8.93 5.00
N GLY A 58 3.77 -8.00 5.11
CA GLY A 58 4.09 -6.58 5.10
C GLY A 58 2.85 -5.69 5.06
N TYR A 59 3.10 -4.44 4.76
CA TYR A 59 2.07 -3.40 4.72
C TYR A 59 2.32 -2.44 3.56
N LYS A 60 1.27 -1.75 3.15
CA LYS A 60 1.36 -0.54 2.32
C LYS A 60 0.87 0.67 3.10
N VAL A 61 1.42 1.84 2.82
CA VAL A 61 0.96 3.12 3.35
C VAL A 61 0.47 3.97 2.20
N GLY A 62 -0.80 4.33 2.22
CA GLY A 62 -1.43 5.19 1.22
C GLY A 62 -1.75 6.57 1.75
N LEU A 63 -2.18 7.48 0.87
CA LEU A 63 -2.49 8.88 1.18
C LEU A 63 -1.30 9.60 1.84
N THR A 64 -0.10 9.41 1.28
CA THR A 64 1.16 9.95 1.81
C THR A 64 1.48 11.37 1.34
N SER A 65 0.55 12.03 0.65
CA SER A 65 0.69 13.42 0.21
C SER A 65 -0.45 14.30 0.71
N ALA A 66 -0.15 15.56 1.07
CA ALA A 66 -1.15 16.50 1.55
C ALA A 66 -2.34 16.70 0.58
N PRO A 67 -2.15 16.78 -0.76
CA PRO A 67 -3.27 16.87 -1.70
C PRO A 67 -4.22 15.67 -1.62
N MET A 68 -3.70 14.44 -1.49
CA MET A 68 -4.52 13.22 -1.39
C MET A 68 -5.24 13.13 -0.05
N GLN A 69 -4.59 13.52 1.04
CA GLN A 69 -5.24 13.62 2.36
C GLN A 69 -6.40 14.63 2.32
N ALA A 70 -6.17 15.81 1.77
CA ALA A 70 -7.22 16.82 1.62
C ALA A 70 -8.38 16.33 0.74
N PHE A 71 -8.07 15.65 -0.36
CA PHE A 71 -9.08 15.05 -1.25
C PHE A 71 -9.94 14.01 -0.50
N CYS A 72 -9.33 13.15 0.29
CA CYS A 72 -10.02 12.13 1.10
C CYS A 72 -10.59 12.67 2.43
N ARG A 73 -10.43 13.98 2.72
CA ARG A 73 -10.88 14.65 3.96
C ARG A 73 -10.34 13.99 5.22
N ILE A 74 -9.07 13.65 5.20
CA ILE A 74 -8.33 13.05 6.32
C ILE A 74 -7.01 13.82 6.47
N ASP A 75 -6.39 13.77 7.65
CA ASP A 75 -5.15 14.50 7.97
C ASP A 75 -3.96 13.58 8.27
N HIS A 76 -4.11 12.31 7.96
CA HIS A 76 -3.09 11.29 8.17
C HIS A 76 -3.13 10.22 7.05
N PRO A 77 -2.07 9.44 6.88
CA PRO A 77 -2.06 8.30 5.97
C PRO A 77 -3.04 7.19 6.36
N ILE A 78 -3.17 6.20 5.49
CA ILE A 78 -3.90 4.95 5.75
C ILE A 78 -2.98 3.76 5.47
N ALA A 79 -3.32 2.59 6.01
CA ALA A 79 -2.55 1.38 5.79
C ALA A 79 -3.39 0.23 5.24
N GLY A 80 -2.75 -0.61 4.44
CA GLY A 80 -3.25 -1.91 4.01
C GLY A 80 -2.23 -3.00 4.30
N VAL A 81 -2.68 -4.26 4.29
CA VAL A 81 -1.86 -5.45 4.56
C VAL A 81 -1.46 -6.10 3.23
N VAL A 82 -0.19 -6.45 3.10
CA VAL A 82 0.35 -7.20 1.96
C VAL A 82 0.40 -8.68 2.31
N LEU A 83 -0.18 -9.51 1.45
CA LEU A 83 -0.26 -10.96 1.63
C LEU A 83 0.80 -11.69 0.79
N ALA A 84 1.29 -12.83 1.29
CA ALA A 84 2.47 -13.52 0.78
C ALA A 84 2.40 -13.87 -0.72
N ARG A 85 1.25 -14.36 -1.21
CA ARG A 85 1.07 -14.74 -2.63
C ARG A 85 0.81 -13.54 -3.55
N ARG A 86 0.69 -12.35 -3.01
CA ARG A 86 0.56 -11.08 -3.74
C ARG A 86 1.88 -10.30 -3.80
N VAL A 87 2.99 -10.94 -3.41
CA VAL A 87 4.34 -10.39 -3.57
C VAL A 87 4.99 -11.00 -4.81
N HIS A 88 5.31 -10.17 -5.76
CA HIS A 88 5.91 -10.55 -7.03
C HIS A 88 7.33 -10.00 -7.15
N ARG A 89 8.14 -10.63 -7.99
CA ARG A 89 9.48 -10.13 -8.33
C ARG A 89 9.43 -9.27 -9.57
N SER A 90 10.40 -8.38 -9.72
CA SER A 90 10.62 -7.59 -10.94
C SER A 90 10.62 -8.51 -12.19
N GLY A 91 9.96 -8.07 -13.26
CA GLY A 91 9.72 -8.83 -14.48
C GLY A 91 8.44 -9.68 -14.46
N ALA A 92 7.64 -9.62 -13.39
CA ALA A 92 6.36 -10.32 -13.32
C ALA A 92 5.38 -9.83 -14.40
N THR A 93 4.46 -10.70 -14.81
CA THR A 93 3.36 -10.36 -15.74
C THR A 93 2.05 -10.34 -14.97
N MET A 94 1.31 -9.24 -15.08
CA MET A 94 -0.03 -9.05 -14.49
C MET A 94 -1.07 -9.04 -15.60
N GLN A 95 -2.16 -9.77 -15.40
CA GLN A 95 -3.32 -9.71 -16.27
C GLN A 95 -4.25 -8.61 -15.76
N ARG A 96 -4.60 -7.63 -16.61
CA ARG A 96 -5.57 -6.58 -16.26
C ARG A 96 -6.93 -7.15 -15.85
N SER A 97 -7.32 -8.27 -16.46
CA SER A 97 -8.56 -8.97 -16.16
C SER A 97 -8.65 -9.54 -14.74
N ASP A 98 -7.51 -9.69 -14.04
CA ASP A 98 -7.48 -10.17 -12.67
C ASP A 98 -7.87 -9.07 -11.65
N PHE A 99 -8.06 -7.83 -12.12
CA PHE A 99 -8.39 -6.65 -11.34
C PHE A 99 -9.69 -6.02 -11.82
N GLY A 100 -10.43 -5.41 -10.94
CA GLY A 100 -11.57 -4.58 -11.30
C GLY A 100 -11.13 -3.34 -12.10
N ARG A 101 -10.06 -2.70 -11.67
CA ARG A 101 -9.24 -1.74 -12.43
C ARG A 101 -7.84 -1.70 -11.83
N LEU A 102 -6.86 -2.19 -12.58
CA LEU A 102 -5.46 -2.14 -12.16
C LEU A 102 -4.93 -0.70 -12.17
N GLY A 103 -4.41 -0.25 -11.04
CA GLY A 103 -3.57 0.93 -10.90
C GLY A 103 -2.14 0.52 -10.54
N LEU A 104 -1.16 1.29 -11.03
CA LEU A 104 0.25 1.13 -10.71
C LEU A 104 0.71 2.35 -9.92
N GLU A 105 1.25 2.13 -8.73
CA GLU A 105 1.88 3.15 -7.90
C GLU A 105 3.37 2.84 -7.79
N PHE A 106 4.22 3.87 -7.98
CA PHE A 106 5.66 3.73 -8.07
C PHE A 106 6.29 4.23 -6.77
N GLU A 107 6.93 3.30 -6.05
CA GLU A 107 7.23 3.48 -4.64
C GLU A 107 8.67 3.13 -4.27
N ILE A 108 9.08 3.63 -3.12
CA ILE A 108 10.20 3.11 -2.36
C ILE A 108 9.65 2.07 -1.39
N ALA A 109 10.16 0.83 -1.42
CA ALA A 109 9.85 -0.15 -0.41
C ALA A 109 11.02 -0.37 0.53
N VAL A 110 10.70 -0.67 1.81
CA VAL A 110 11.72 -1.01 2.80
C VAL A 110 11.48 -2.39 3.37
N ARG A 111 12.57 -3.08 3.77
CA ARG A 111 12.51 -4.35 4.48
C ARG A 111 12.96 -4.15 5.93
N ILE A 112 12.15 -4.61 6.86
CA ILE A 112 12.44 -4.56 8.30
C ILE A 112 13.45 -5.67 8.64
N LYS A 113 14.58 -5.35 9.31
CA LYS A 113 15.60 -6.32 9.71
C LYS A 113 15.46 -6.81 11.14
N SER A 114 14.78 -6.04 11.99
CA SER A 114 14.55 -6.39 13.39
C SER A 114 13.23 -5.79 13.87
N ASP A 115 12.56 -6.47 14.78
CA ASP A 115 11.27 -6.03 15.33
C ASP A 115 11.34 -4.57 15.80
N VAL A 116 10.33 -3.79 15.45
CA VAL A 116 10.19 -2.41 15.92
C VAL A 116 9.49 -2.44 17.29
N PRO A 117 10.12 -1.94 18.35
CA PRO A 117 9.52 -2.00 19.68
C PRO A 117 8.31 -1.07 19.80
N VAL A 118 7.31 -1.47 20.57
CA VAL A 118 6.21 -0.61 20.99
C VAL A 118 6.66 0.20 22.21
N THR A 119 6.83 1.51 22.03
CA THR A 119 7.43 2.38 23.05
C THR A 119 6.42 3.19 23.86
N GLY A 120 5.13 3.18 23.48
CA GLY A 120 4.09 4.00 24.11
C GLY A 120 4.13 5.48 23.68
N VAL A 121 5.08 5.86 22.83
CA VAL A 121 5.16 7.20 22.19
C VAL A 121 5.15 7.04 20.67
N PRO A 122 4.72 8.06 19.92
CA PRO A 122 4.80 8.02 18.46
C PRO A 122 6.22 7.76 17.96
N CYS A 123 6.38 6.85 17.00
CA CYS A 123 7.65 6.59 16.36
C CYS A 123 8.07 7.75 15.46
N THR A 124 9.38 7.99 15.35
CA THR A 124 9.98 8.93 14.40
C THR A 124 10.84 8.20 13.36
N ALA A 125 11.20 8.87 12.26
CA ALA A 125 12.07 8.30 11.24
C ALA A 125 13.42 7.83 11.83
N GLU A 126 13.98 8.59 12.78
CA GLU A 126 15.23 8.26 13.47
C GLU A 126 15.09 6.98 14.32
N MET A 127 13.94 6.76 14.94
CA MET A 127 13.67 5.54 15.69
C MET A 127 13.50 4.33 14.76
N ILE A 128 12.98 4.53 13.55
CA ILE A 128 12.78 3.48 12.55
C ILE A 128 14.08 3.11 11.82
N ALA A 129 14.93 4.07 11.51
CA ALA A 129 16.13 3.87 10.70
C ALA A 129 17.01 2.68 11.15
N PRO A 130 17.27 2.45 12.45
CA PRO A 130 18.03 1.28 12.91
C PRO A 130 17.38 -0.06 12.61
N HIS A 131 16.08 -0.11 12.33
CA HIS A 131 15.32 -1.31 12.04
C HIS A 131 15.20 -1.61 10.54
N ILE A 132 15.64 -0.71 9.65
CA ILE A 132 15.63 -0.93 8.20
C ILE A 132 16.83 -1.76 7.78
N GLY A 133 16.59 -2.84 7.04
CA GLY A 133 17.61 -3.76 6.54
C GLY A 133 17.82 -3.71 5.04
N GLY A 134 16.97 -3.00 4.30
CA GLY A 134 17.09 -2.85 2.85
C GLY A 134 16.06 -1.91 2.29
N VAL A 135 16.38 -1.32 1.16
CA VAL A 135 15.51 -0.41 0.38
C VAL A 135 15.49 -0.88 -1.07
N CYS A 136 14.35 -0.80 -1.74
CA CYS A 136 14.27 -1.15 -3.16
C CYS A 136 13.24 -0.30 -3.91
N ALA A 137 13.37 -0.28 -5.24
CA ALA A 137 12.31 0.19 -6.11
C ALA A 137 11.16 -0.83 -6.10
N ALA A 138 9.93 -0.35 -6.06
CA ALA A 138 8.74 -1.18 -5.98
C ALA A 138 7.58 -0.59 -6.79
N ILE A 139 6.67 -1.46 -7.21
CA ILE A 139 5.39 -1.06 -7.80
C ILE A 139 4.28 -1.68 -6.96
N GLU A 140 3.36 -0.86 -6.45
CA GLU A 140 2.12 -1.37 -5.88
C GLU A 140 1.11 -1.61 -6.99
N LEU A 141 0.41 -2.74 -6.90
CA LEU A 141 -0.72 -3.11 -7.74
C LEU A 141 -1.98 -2.73 -6.97
N VAL A 142 -2.61 -1.64 -7.36
CA VAL A 142 -3.85 -1.15 -6.74
C VAL A 142 -5.03 -1.73 -7.50
N ASP A 143 -6.02 -2.27 -6.80
CA ASP A 143 -7.31 -2.65 -7.37
C ASP A 143 -8.42 -1.76 -6.80
N ASP A 144 -8.64 -0.62 -7.44
CA ASP A 144 -9.69 0.31 -7.01
C ASP A 144 -11.10 -0.11 -7.47
N ARG A 145 -11.21 -1.25 -8.16
CA ARG A 145 -12.48 -1.78 -8.68
C ARG A 145 -13.33 -0.72 -9.39
N ASN A 146 -12.67 0.16 -10.14
CA ASN A 146 -13.32 1.23 -10.91
C ASN A 146 -14.13 2.21 -10.03
N ALA A 147 -13.58 2.57 -8.87
CA ALA A 147 -14.21 3.47 -7.91
C ALA A 147 -14.58 4.82 -8.53
N ASP A 148 -15.65 5.41 -8.04
CA ASP A 148 -16.04 6.79 -8.31
C ASP A 148 -15.35 7.70 -7.27
N TYR A 149 -14.28 8.37 -7.67
CA TYR A 149 -13.47 9.18 -6.76
C TYR A 149 -14.24 10.36 -6.18
N ASP A 150 -15.25 10.90 -6.88
CA ASP A 150 -16.08 11.99 -6.37
C ASP A 150 -16.97 11.54 -5.19
N LYS A 151 -17.18 10.24 -5.04
CA LYS A 151 -17.99 9.62 -3.98
C LYS A 151 -17.16 8.76 -3.02
N LEU A 152 -15.84 8.88 -3.09
CA LEU A 152 -14.96 8.07 -2.26
C LEU A 152 -15.07 8.46 -0.79
N GLU A 153 -15.36 7.48 0.06
CA GLU A 153 -15.32 7.59 1.51
C GLU A 153 -14.10 6.84 2.05
N VAL A 154 -13.22 7.56 2.72
CA VAL A 154 -11.94 7.02 3.21
C VAL A 154 -12.11 5.84 4.16
N LEU A 155 -13.18 5.79 4.95
CA LEU A 155 -13.44 4.67 5.86
C LEU A 155 -13.67 3.36 5.08
N SER A 156 -14.38 3.43 3.96
CA SER A 156 -14.60 2.27 3.08
C SER A 156 -13.33 1.86 2.36
N LEU A 157 -12.49 2.83 1.95
CA LEU A 157 -11.17 2.57 1.38
C LEU A 157 -10.27 1.82 2.37
N VAL A 158 -10.22 2.27 3.64
CA VAL A 158 -9.47 1.58 4.70
C VAL A 158 -10.00 0.17 4.91
N ALA A 159 -11.32 0.00 5.03
CA ALA A 159 -11.95 -1.30 5.24
C ALA A 159 -11.64 -2.30 4.10
N ASP A 160 -11.54 -1.81 2.87
CA ASP A 160 -11.20 -2.58 1.66
C ASP A 160 -9.67 -2.74 1.47
N ASN A 161 -8.96 -2.94 2.56
CA ASN A 161 -7.51 -3.14 2.61
C ASN A 161 -6.72 -2.09 1.81
N SER A 162 -7.23 -0.84 1.79
CA SER A 162 -6.66 0.29 1.06
C SER A 162 -6.36 -0.04 -0.41
N TRP A 163 -7.19 -0.92 -1.01
CA TRP A 163 -7.12 -1.41 -2.38
C TRP A 163 -5.82 -2.13 -2.75
N ASN A 164 -5.10 -2.70 -1.77
CA ASN A 164 -3.90 -3.48 -2.08
C ASN A 164 -4.25 -4.75 -2.86
N GLY A 165 -3.89 -4.78 -4.13
CA GLY A 165 -3.97 -5.94 -5.03
C GLY A 165 -2.69 -6.76 -5.06
N GLY A 166 -1.55 -6.20 -4.63
CA GLY A 166 -0.24 -6.84 -4.59
C GLY A 166 0.90 -5.86 -4.72
N ILE A 167 2.13 -6.37 -4.73
CA ILE A 167 3.34 -5.57 -4.90
C ILE A 167 4.34 -6.28 -5.81
N VAL A 168 5.12 -5.52 -6.57
CA VAL A 168 6.27 -6.01 -7.35
C VAL A 168 7.53 -5.37 -6.78
N LEU A 169 8.53 -6.17 -6.44
CA LEU A 169 9.75 -5.73 -5.77
C LEU A 169 10.99 -5.98 -6.64
N SER A 170 11.90 -5.02 -6.66
CA SER A 170 13.27 -5.27 -7.09
C SER A 170 14.10 -5.91 -5.98
N GLU A 171 15.39 -6.19 -6.25
CA GLU A 171 16.32 -6.64 -5.21
C GLU A 171 16.57 -5.50 -4.20
N PHE A 172 16.63 -5.88 -2.92
CA PHE A 172 16.87 -4.92 -1.83
C PHE A 172 18.35 -4.52 -1.75
N ALA A 173 18.64 -3.24 -1.95
CA ALA A 173 19.92 -2.65 -1.63
C ALA A 173 20.10 -2.57 -0.10
N THR A 174 21.28 -2.94 0.38
CA THR A 174 21.66 -2.85 1.82
C THR A 174 22.39 -1.57 2.17
N LYS A 175 22.74 -0.79 1.14
CA LYS A 175 23.27 0.59 1.24
C LYS A 175 22.47 1.43 0.26
N TRP A 176 22.12 2.62 0.66
CA TRP A 176 21.31 3.55 -0.13
C TRP A 176 21.72 4.98 0.15
N PRO A 177 21.51 5.91 -0.82
CA PRO A 177 21.75 7.34 -0.63
C PRO A 177 20.75 7.95 0.36
N ASP A 178 20.80 9.26 0.52
CA ASP A 178 19.76 10.00 1.24
C ASP A 178 18.43 9.87 0.49
N LEU A 179 17.47 9.18 1.12
CA LEU A 179 16.18 8.86 0.49
C LEU A 179 15.28 10.08 0.28
N GLU A 180 15.50 11.19 1.00
CA GLU A 180 14.76 12.43 0.76
C GLU A 180 15.01 12.97 -0.65
N SER A 181 16.26 12.90 -1.09
CA SER A 181 16.73 13.43 -2.38
C SER A 181 16.70 12.44 -3.53
N VAL A 182 16.49 11.15 -3.27
CA VAL A 182 16.46 10.11 -4.31
C VAL A 182 15.38 10.42 -5.34
N LEU A 183 15.75 10.40 -6.62
CA LEU A 183 14.84 10.58 -7.74
C LEU A 183 14.39 9.22 -8.28
N GLY A 184 13.08 9.04 -8.39
CA GLY A 184 12.45 7.92 -9.07
C GLY A 184 11.89 8.34 -10.43
N ARG A 185 12.11 7.55 -11.48
CA ARG A 185 11.57 7.78 -12.83
C ARG A 185 10.81 6.57 -13.31
N ALA A 186 9.60 6.81 -13.79
CA ALA A 186 8.76 5.77 -14.36
C ALA A 186 8.68 5.88 -15.89
N THR A 187 8.71 4.72 -16.57
CA THR A 187 8.52 4.62 -18.02
C THR A 187 7.43 3.60 -18.35
N LYS A 188 6.79 3.81 -19.51
CA LYS A 188 5.93 2.85 -20.21
C LYS A 188 6.55 2.60 -21.57
N ASP A 189 6.92 1.34 -21.89
CA ASP A 189 7.56 0.98 -23.14
C ASP A 189 8.74 1.92 -23.47
N ASP A 190 9.61 2.15 -22.47
CA ASP A 190 10.78 3.06 -22.49
C ASP A 190 10.46 4.56 -22.65
N VAL A 191 9.19 4.95 -22.69
CA VAL A 191 8.77 6.36 -22.74
C VAL A 191 8.49 6.86 -21.32
N ALA A 192 9.09 7.99 -20.94
CA ALA A 192 8.89 8.58 -19.61
C ALA A 192 7.42 8.95 -19.38
N ILE A 193 6.87 8.55 -18.24
CA ILE A 193 5.48 8.82 -17.84
C ILE A 193 5.37 9.62 -16.55
N GLY A 194 6.48 9.77 -15.81
CA GLY A 194 6.51 10.59 -14.60
C GLY A 194 7.79 10.38 -13.80
N GLU A 195 7.96 11.26 -12.83
CA GLU A 195 9.06 11.21 -11.88
C GLU A 195 8.63 11.82 -10.54
N GLY A 196 9.36 11.54 -9.48
CA GLY A 196 9.16 12.10 -8.16
C GLY A 196 10.33 11.79 -7.23
N TYR A 197 10.38 12.45 -6.10
CA TYR A 197 11.44 12.32 -5.13
C TYR A 197 10.97 11.60 -3.87
N GLY A 198 11.90 11.01 -3.13
CA GLY A 198 11.55 10.39 -1.85
C GLY A 198 10.92 11.35 -0.86
N ARG A 199 11.25 12.65 -0.89
CA ARG A 199 10.58 13.68 -0.07
C ARG A 199 9.10 13.89 -0.38
N ASP A 200 8.61 13.45 -1.53
CA ASP A 200 7.18 13.53 -1.86
C ASP A 200 6.34 12.56 -1.01
N ILE A 201 7.01 11.61 -0.36
CA ILE A 201 6.43 10.66 0.59
C ILE A 201 6.56 11.23 2.01
N LEU A 202 5.59 11.99 2.48
CA LEU A 202 5.57 12.58 3.84
C LEU A 202 6.88 13.30 4.26
N GLY A 203 7.60 13.90 3.30
CA GLY A 203 8.91 14.53 3.51
C GLY A 203 10.08 13.56 3.51
N HIS A 204 9.89 12.30 3.93
CA HIS A 204 10.90 11.24 3.89
C HIS A 204 10.22 9.86 3.98
N PRO A 205 10.62 8.83 3.20
CA PRO A 205 9.99 7.49 3.22
C PRO A 205 9.89 6.84 4.61
N PHE A 206 10.88 7.07 5.48
CA PHE A 206 10.85 6.55 6.84
C PHE A 206 9.78 7.19 7.73
N ASN A 207 9.25 8.38 7.38
CA ASN A 207 8.11 8.97 8.07
C ASN A 207 6.85 8.12 7.87
N SER A 208 6.64 7.54 6.69
CA SER A 208 5.55 6.58 6.45
C SER A 208 5.68 5.34 7.31
N VAL A 209 6.90 4.79 7.43
CA VAL A 209 7.16 3.61 8.27
C VAL A 209 6.95 3.94 9.76
N ALA A 210 7.37 5.12 10.20
CA ALA A 210 7.20 5.61 11.56
C ALA A 210 5.71 5.80 11.91
N TRP A 211 4.95 6.41 10.99
CA TRP A 211 3.51 6.53 11.13
C TRP A 211 2.84 5.15 11.22
N LEU A 212 3.21 4.22 10.34
CA LEU A 212 2.67 2.85 10.35
C LEU A 212 3.00 2.13 11.68
N ALA A 213 4.24 2.25 12.16
CA ALA A 213 4.63 1.65 13.44
C ALA A 213 3.79 2.20 14.61
N THR A 214 3.53 3.51 14.61
CA THR A 214 2.66 4.16 15.60
C THR A 214 1.21 3.66 15.49
N GLN A 215 0.69 3.57 14.27
CA GLN A 215 -0.65 3.06 14.00
C GLN A 215 -0.82 1.60 14.44
N LEU A 216 0.16 0.75 14.17
CA LEU A 216 0.17 -0.65 14.62
C LEU A 216 0.23 -0.73 16.14
N ALA A 217 1.09 0.08 16.77
CA ALA A 217 1.22 0.11 18.24
C ALA A 217 -0.07 0.49 18.94
N SER A 218 -0.86 1.44 18.41
CA SER A 218 -2.16 1.82 18.95
C SER A 218 -3.19 0.68 18.94
N ARG A 219 -2.94 -0.35 18.14
CA ARG A 219 -3.78 -1.56 18.00
C ARG A 219 -3.12 -2.81 18.60
N GLY A 220 -2.07 -2.64 19.42
CA GLY A 220 -1.37 -3.74 20.08
C GLY A 220 -0.48 -4.60 19.18
N ALA A 221 -0.17 -4.11 17.98
CA ALA A 221 0.69 -4.77 17.00
C ALA A 221 2.02 -4.04 16.80
N SER A 222 2.97 -4.64 16.10
CA SER A 222 4.25 -4.02 15.76
C SER A 222 4.80 -4.55 14.45
N LEU A 223 5.66 -3.77 13.78
CA LEU A 223 6.42 -4.23 12.62
C LEU A 223 7.41 -5.32 13.04
N LYS A 224 7.48 -6.39 12.25
CA LYS A 224 8.30 -7.56 12.51
C LYS A 224 9.45 -7.70 11.53
N ALA A 225 10.54 -8.30 11.98
CA ALA A 225 11.66 -8.66 11.13
C ALA A 225 11.19 -9.48 9.92
N GLY A 226 11.70 -9.16 8.73
CA GLY A 226 11.35 -9.78 7.46
C GLY A 226 10.18 -9.10 6.73
N GLN A 227 9.35 -8.31 7.41
CA GLN A 227 8.23 -7.62 6.76
C GLN A 227 8.71 -6.54 5.79
N VAL A 228 7.93 -6.33 4.72
CA VAL A 228 8.11 -5.26 3.74
C VAL A 228 7.10 -4.15 3.99
N VAL A 229 7.52 -2.91 3.85
CA VAL A 229 6.62 -1.74 3.89
C VAL A 229 6.75 -0.96 2.59
N MET A 230 5.64 -0.83 1.86
CA MET A 230 5.46 0.12 0.76
C MET A 230 5.22 1.49 1.39
N THR A 231 6.02 2.49 1.03
CA THR A 231 6.05 3.75 1.79
C THR A 231 5.16 4.85 1.22
N GLY A 232 4.53 4.60 0.08
CA GLY A 232 3.69 5.53 -0.65
C GLY A 232 4.29 5.90 -2.02
N SER A 233 3.42 6.27 -2.94
CA SER A 233 3.84 6.58 -4.30
C SER A 233 4.52 7.94 -4.40
N VAL A 234 5.61 8.00 -5.16
CA VAL A 234 6.34 9.25 -5.47
C VAL A 234 5.64 10.07 -6.58
N MET A 235 4.68 9.50 -7.25
CA MET A 235 3.95 10.14 -8.34
C MET A 235 2.49 9.67 -8.38
N LYS A 236 1.69 10.24 -9.28
CA LYS A 236 0.28 9.85 -9.44
C LYS A 236 0.15 8.41 -9.93
N THR A 237 -0.88 7.71 -9.44
CA THR A 237 -1.28 6.37 -9.90
C THR A 237 -1.49 6.36 -11.41
N VAL A 238 -0.93 5.37 -12.08
CA VAL A 238 -1.10 5.13 -13.52
C VAL A 238 -2.06 3.97 -13.72
N PHE A 239 -3.09 4.16 -14.56
CA PHE A 239 -4.06 3.11 -14.88
C PHE A 239 -3.78 2.54 -16.28
N PRO A 240 -3.23 1.31 -16.39
CA PRO A 240 -2.99 0.67 -17.67
C PRO A 240 -4.29 0.40 -18.44
N VAL A 241 -4.36 0.84 -19.69
CA VAL A 241 -5.51 0.60 -20.57
C VAL A 241 -5.22 -0.36 -21.72
N GLU A 242 -3.94 -0.70 -21.92
CA GLU A 242 -3.43 -1.58 -22.97
C GLU A 242 -2.24 -2.38 -22.45
N ASP A 243 -1.81 -3.36 -23.22
CA ASP A 243 -0.63 -4.16 -22.94
C ASP A 243 0.63 -3.29 -23.05
N ALA A 244 1.46 -3.30 -22.02
CA ALA A 244 2.68 -2.50 -21.95
C ALA A 244 3.65 -3.02 -20.89
N ALA A 245 4.92 -2.63 -21.01
CA ALA A 245 5.93 -2.76 -19.97
C ALA A 245 6.01 -1.46 -19.17
N TYR A 246 5.96 -1.58 -17.86
CA TYR A 246 6.16 -0.45 -16.94
C TYR A 246 7.42 -0.69 -16.14
N ARG A 247 8.29 0.32 -16.08
CA ARG A 247 9.54 0.29 -15.34
C ARG A 247 9.64 1.50 -14.42
N PHE A 248 10.19 1.28 -13.24
CA PHE A 248 10.49 2.34 -12.28
C PHE A 248 11.91 2.20 -11.78
N ASP A 249 12.73 3.22 -12.00
CA ASP A 249 14.11 3.29 -11.60
C ASP A 249 14.28 4.30 -10.47
N LEU A 250 14.91 3.87 -9.38
CA LEU A 250 15.39 4.73 -8.29
C LEU A 250 16.90 4.94 -8.47
N GLU A 251 17.33 6.20 -8.51
CA GLU A 251 18.75 6.54 -8.62
C GLU A 251 19.57 5.86 -7.52
N GLU A 252 20.71 5.25 -7.88
CA GLU A 252 21.67 4.56 -6.99
C GLU A 252 21.10 3.36 -6.21
N ILE A 253 19.82 2.98 -6.40
CA ILE A 253 19.18 1.87 -5.69
C ILE A 253 18.88 0.72 -6.64
N GLY A 254 18.32 1.02 -7.81
CA GLY A 254 17.96 0.01 -8.81
C GLY A 254 16.57 0.22 -9.37
N GLY A 255 16.12 -0.73 -10.21
CA GLY A 255 14.83 -0.63 -10.91
C GLY A 255 13.97 -1.86 -10.75
N VAL A 256 12.66 -1.67 -10.91
CA VAL A 256 11.62 -2.68 -10.92
C VAL A 256 10.82 -2.58 -12.22
N GLU A 257 10.38 -3.72 -12.73
CA GLU A 257 9.60 -3.81 -13.97
C GLU A 257 8.39 -4.71 -13.78
N VAL A 258 7.28 -4.36 -14.42
CA VAL A 258 6.08 -5.20 -14.54
C VAL A 258 5.56 -5.17 -15.96
N GLN A 259 5.19 -6.34 -16.47
CA GLN A 259 4.49 -6.51 -17.74
C GLN A 259 2.99 -6.52 -17.45
N VAL A 260 2.22 -5.69 -18.13
CA VAL A 260 0.75 -5.68 -18.05
C VAL A 260 0.18 -6.21 -19.36
N ARG A 261 -0.78 -7.13 -19.24
CA ARG A 261 -1.44 -7.79 -20.38
C ARG A 261 -2.96 -7.74 -20.24
#